data_fd6d02c8d159e2b75506f5ce42282518
#
_entry.id   fd6d02c8d159e2b75506f5ce42282518
#
_cell.length_a   1.000
_cell.length_b   1.000
_cell.length_c   1.000
_cell.angle_alpha   90.00
_cell.angle_beta   90.00
_cell.angle_gamma   90.00
#
_symmetry.space_group_name_H-M   'P 1'
#
loop_
_entity.id
_entity.type
_entity.pdbx_description
1 polymer ?
#
loop_
_entity_poly.entity_id
_entity_poly.type
_entity_poly.pdbx_seq_one_letter_code
_entity_poly.pdbx_strand_id
1 'polypeptide(L)'
;AGATTINVPDTVGYTAPVESAELIRRLIDTVPGARDVVFATHCYNDLGMATANSLAAVAGGARQIECTINGLGERAGNTALEEVVMALKVRGDIMPYATGIDTTKIMAISRRVATVSGFNVQFNKAIVGKNAFAHESGIHQDGMLKNAETFEIMRPTDVGLSETSLVMGKHSGRAALRAKLSDLGFDLADNQLADLFVRFKELADRKKEVFDDDIVALVRQGDGVEDHVRL
;
A
#
# COMPACT_ATOMS: atom_id res chain seq x y z
N ALA A 1 -8.25 2.95 -41.00
CA ALA A 1 -7.98 1.51 -40.87
C ALA A 1 -8.94 0.80 -39.91
N GLY A 2 -9.86 1.51 -39.23
CA GLY A 2 -10.90 0.91 -38.38
C GLY A 2 -10.46 0.57 -36.95
N ALA A 3 -9.32 1.07 -36.48
CA ALA A 3 -8.94 0.92 -35.09
C ALA A 3 -9.88 1.72 -34.17
N THR A 4 -10.34 1.11 -33.11
CA THR A 4 -11.19 1.75 -32.08
C THR A 4 -10.41 2.19 -30.86
N THR A 5 -9.20 1.65 -30.69
CA THR A 5 -8.29 2.00 -29.61
C THR A 5 -6.89 2.20 -30.19
N ILE A 6 -6.22 3.25 -29.79
CA ILE A 6 -4.84 3.59 -30.17
C ILE A 6 -3.99 3.59 -28.91
N ASN A 7 -3.02 2.68 -28.84
CA ASN A 7 -2.07 2.62 -27.75
C ASN A 7 -0.84 3.52 -28.02
N VAL A 8 -0.47 4.31 -27.01
CA VAL A 8 0.70 5.20 -27.04
C VAL A 8 1.67 4.74 -25.96
N PRO A 9 2.68 3.89 -26.33
CA PRO A 9 3.59 3.32 -25.34
C PRO A 9 4.80 4.25 -25.07
N ASP A 10 5.24 4.29 -23.81
CA ASP A 10 6.58 4.71 -23.38
C ASP A 10 7.43 3.45 -23.13
N THR A 11 7.98 2.88 -24.20
CA THR A 11 8.63 1.55 -24.20
C THR A 11 9.96 1.54 -23.44
N VAL A 12 10.59 2.68 -23.21
CA VAL A 12 11.88 2.77 -22.51
C VAL A 12 11.78 3.42 -21.14
N GLY A 13 10.58 3.81 -20.69
CA GLY A 13 10.35 4.43 -19.39
C GLY A 13 11.05 5.77 -19.22
N TYR A 14 11.15 6.56 -20.31
CA TYR A 14 11.91 7.82 -20.36
C TYR A 14 11.04 9.05 -20.12
N THR A 15 9.76 8.98 -20.47
CA THR A 15 8.84 10.13 -20.46
C THR A 15 8.57 10.62 -19.03
N ALA A 16 8.48 11.93 -18.86
CA ALA A 16 8.00 12.54 -17.61
C ALA A 16 6.47 12.76 -17.63
N PRO A 17 5.79 12.87 -16.47
CA PRO A 17 4.33 12.97 -16.41
C PRO A 17 3.73 14.13 -17.23
N VAL A 18 4.38 15.28 -17.21
CA VAL A 18 3.94 16.45 -18.00
C VAL A 18 3.95 16.14 -19.50
N GLU A 19 5.01 15.48 -19.98
CA GLU A 19 5.15 15.12 -21.40
C GLU A 19 4.11 14.07 -21.80
N SER A 20 3.83 13.08 -20.92
CA SER A 20 2.82 12.06 -21.14
C SER A 20 1.42 12.68 -21.33
N ALA A 21 1.03 13.60 -20.45
CA ALA A 21 -0.24 14.31 -20.55
C ALA A 21 -0.31 15.17 -21.82
N GLU A 22 0.74 15.89 -22.13
CA GLU A 22 0.80 16.79 -23.29
C GLU A 22 0.76 16.01 -24.61
N LEU A 23 1.47 14.89 -24.71
CA LEU A 23 1.47 14.02 -25.87
C LEU A 23 0.06 13.53 -26.20
N ILE A 24 -0.64 12.97 -25.23
CA ILE A 24 -2.02 12.47 -25.43
C ILE A 24 -2.95 13.63 -25.85
N ARG A 25 -2.90 14.74 -25.13
CA ARG A 25 -3.73 15.92 -25.47
C ARG A 25 -3.46 16.41 -26.88
N ARG A 26 -2.19 16.54 -27.26
CA ARG A 26 -1.79 16.96 -28.59
C ARG A 26 -2.31 16.02 -29.68
N LEU A 27 -2.21 14.70 -29.48
CA LEU A 27 -2.73 13.72 -30.42
C LEU A 27 -4.24 13.87 -30.60
N ILE A 28 -5.00 14.01 -29.51
CA ILE A 28 -6.45 14.20 -29.54
C ILE A 28 -6.83 15.50 -30.26
N ASP A 29 -6.08 16.56 -30.05
CA ASP A 29 -6.42 17.89 -30.59
C ASP A 29 -5.98 18.08 -32.03
N THR A 30 -4.94 17.39 -32.49
CA THR A 30 -4.33 17.66 -33.82
C THR A 30 -4.60 16.57 -34.85
N VAL A 31 -4.89 15.33 -34.45
CA VAL A 31 -5.09 14.23 -35.41
C VAL A 31 -6.56 14.13 -35.80
N PRO A 32 -6.89 14.22 -37.10
CA PRO A 32 -8.28 14.04 -37.56
C PRO A 32 -8.85 12.69 -37.16
N GLY A 33 -10.06 12.68 -36.59
CA GLY A 33 -10.74 11.46 -36.10
C GLY A 33 -10.22 10.93 -34.74
N ALA A 34 -9.27 11.58 -34.10
CA ALA A 34 -8.74 11.17 -32.81
C ALA A 34 -9.80 11.14 -31.70
N ARG A 35 -10.82 12.00 -31.79
CA ARG A 35 -11.92 12.05 -30.80
C ARG A 35 -12.90 10.89 -30.92
N ASP A 36 -12.84 10.11 -31.99
CA ASP A 36 -13.70 8.95 -32.25
C ASP A 36 -13.09 7.63 -31.78
N VAL A 37 -11.87 7.67 -31.22
CA VAL A 37 -11.14 6.50 -30.74
C VAL A 37 -10.74 6.64 -29.28
N VAL A 38 -10.51 5.51 -28.62
CA VAL A 38 -9.96 5.46 -27.25
C VAL A 38 -8.42 5.53 -27.33
N PHE A 39 -7.82 6.48 -26.63
CA PHE A 39 -6.38 6.46 -26.40
C PHE A 39 -6.05 5.60 -25.20
N ALA A 40 -5.12 4.64 -25.38
CA ALA A 40 -4.52 3.82 -24.35
C ALA A 40 -3.09 4.29 -24.09
N THR A 41 -2.61 4.09 -22.88
CA THR A 41 -1.20 4.32 -22.50
C THR A 41 -0.59 3.05 -21.93
N HIS A 42 0.71 2.83 -22.19
CA HIS A 42 1.51 1.72 -21.69
C HIS A 42 2.87 2.28 -21.28
N CYS A 43 3.17 2.31 -19.98
CA CYS A 43 4.36 2.96 -19.47
C CYS A 43 5.27 1.96 -18.75
N TYR A 44 6.56 1.95 -19.12
CA TYR A 44 7.63 1.26 -18.40
C TYR A 44 8.15 2.08 -17.23
N ASN A 45 8.74 1.40 -16.26
CA ASN A 45 9.05 1.97 -14.94
C ASN A 45 10.55 2.23 -14.71
N ASP A 46 11.33 2.40 -15.78
CA ASP A 46 12.80 2.51 -15.69
C ASP A 46 13.27 3.70 -14.84
N LEU A 47 12.54 4.80 -14.84
CA LEU A 47 12.78 5.95 -13.97
C LEU A 47 11.83 6.01 -12.75
N GLY A 48 11.06 4.96 -12.48
CA GLY A 48 10.11 4.92 -11.36
C GLY A 48 8.86 5.78 -11.57
N MET A 49 8.54 6.17 -12.81
CA MET A 49 7.44 7.10 -13.11
C MET A 49 6.26 6.47 -13.87
N ALA A 50 6.23 5.16 -14.06
CA ALA A 50 5.22 4.52 -14.91
C ALA A 50 3.79 4.82 -14.45
N THR A 51 3.49 4.70 -13.15
CA THR A 51 2.17 5.01 -12.59
C THR A 51 1.82 6.49 -12.73
N ALA A 52 2.78 7.38 -12.45
CA ALA A 52 2.60 8.82 -12.61
C ALA A 52 2.35 9.22 -14.07
N ASN A 53 3.10 8.63 -15.00
CA ASN A 53 2.92 8.85 -16.45
C ASN A 53 1.55 8.37 -16.93
N SER A 54 1.11 7.19 -16.47
CA SER A 54 -0.21 6.63 -16.82
C SER A 54 -1.35 7.51 -16.33
N LEU A 55 -1.29 7.98 -15.07
CA LEU A 55 -2.29 8.89 -14.52
C LEU A 55 -2.27 10.26 -15.24
N ALA A 56 -1.09 10.76 -15.59
CA ALA A 56 -0.95 11.98 -16.39
C ALA A 56 -1.54 11.83 -17.80
N ALA A 57 -1.32 10.68 -18.45
CA ALA A 57 -1.95 10.38 -19.74
C ALA A 57 -3.48 10.39 -19.66
N VAL A 58 -4.06 9.86 -18.57
CA VAL A 58 -5.52 9.93 -18.32
C VAL A 58 -5.97 11.39 -18.17
N ALA A 59 -5.24 12.21 -17.44
CA ALA A 59 -5.51 13.66 -17.35
C ALA A 59 -5.34 14.35 -18.71
N GLY A 60 -4.47 13.85 -19.59
CA GLY A 60 -4.31 14.29 -20.97
C GLY A 60 -5.44 13.86 -21.92
N GLY A 61 -6.26 12.87 -21.52
CA GLY A 61 -7.40 12.40 -22.32
C GLY A 61 -7.41 10.90 -22.63
N ALA A 62 -6.41 10.12 -22.22
CA ALA A 62 -6.44 8.66 -22.33
C ALA A 62 -7.58 8.09 -21.49
N ARG A 63 -8.15 6.96 -21.94
CA ARG A 63 -9.26 6.28 -21.24
C ARG A 63 -8.99 4.78 -21.06
N GLN A 64 -7.82 4.33 -21.45
CA GLN A 64 -7.35 2.97 -21.18
C GLN A 64 -5.91 3.04 -20.68
N ILE A 65 -5.59 2.23 -19.67
CA ILE A 65 -4.24 2.03 -19.15
C ILE A 65 -3.90 0.55 -19.28
N GLU A 66 -2.81 0.24 -19.96
CA GLU A 66 -2.20 -1.08 -19.95
C GLU A 66 -1.24 -1.16 -18.77
N CYS A 67 -1.51 -2.07 -17.85
CA CYS A 67 -0.79 -2.19 -16.60
C CYS A 67 -0.72 -3.65 -16.15
N THR A 68 0.11 -3.93 -15.17
CA THR A 68 0.32 -5.29 -14.67
C THR A 68 0.14 -5.38 -13.16
N ILE A 69 -0.26 -6.54 -12.67
CA ILE A 69 -0.29 -6.81 -11.23
C ILE A 69 1.15 -6.75 -10.69
N ASN A 70 1.35 -6.05 -9.57
CA ASN A 70 2.64 -5.80 -8.93
C ASN A 70 3.64 -5.02 -9.79
N GLY A 71 3.20 -4.43 -10.89
CA GLY A 71 4.08 -3.75 -11.83
C GLY A 71 5.04 -4.67 -12.57
N LEU A 72 4.74 -5.97 -12.69
CA LEU A 72 5.59 -6.93 -13.38
C LEU A 72 5.82 -6.52 -14.84
N GLY A 73 7.02 -6.77 -15.36
CA GLY A 73 7.39 -6.48 -16.73
C GLY A 73 8.89 -6.53 -16.94
N GLU A 74 9.33 -6.22 -18.14
CA GLU A 74 10.75 -6.16 -18.47
C GLU A 74 11.49 -5.08 -17.68
N ARG A 75 12.76 -5.27 -17.43
CA ARG A 75 13.69 -4.36 -16.74
C ARG A 75 13.15 -3.95 -15.35
N ALA A 76 12.68 -2.70 -15.20
CA ALA A 76 12.11 -2.18 -13.96
C ALA A 76 10.59 -2.41 -13.85
N GLY A 77 9.98 -3.06 -14.82
CA GLY A 77 8.56 -3.38 -14.86
C GLY A 77 7.71 -2.33 -15.56
N ASN A 78 6.40 -2.46 -15.39
CA ASN A 78 5.37 -1.62 -15.99
C ASN A 78 4.60 -0.85 -14.92
N THR A 79 3.64 -0.05 -15.35
CA THR A 79 2.62 0.54 -14.47
C THR A 79 1.96 -0.55 -13.62
N ALA A 80 1.91 -0.35 -12.31
CA ALA A 80 1.26 -1.27 -11.39
C ALA A 80 -0.25 -1.00 -11.35
N LEU A 81 -1.08 -2.03 -11.60
CA LEU A 81 -2.53 -1.93 -11.60
C LEU A 81 -3.07 -1.42 -10.26
N GLU A 82 -2.60 -1.99 -9.16
CA GLU A 82 -3.01 -1.63 -7.80
C GLU A 82 -2.74 -0.15 -7.48
N GLU A 83 -1.64 0.40 -7.96
CA GLU A 83 -1.27 1.80 -7.73
C GLU A 83 -2.21 2.75 -8.49
N VAL A 84 -2.48 2.46 -9.76
CA VAL A 84 -3.43 3.24 -10.58
C VAL A 84 -4.82 3.23 -9.98
N VAL A 85 -5.33 2.04 -9.70
CA VAL A 85 -6.71 1.85 -9.21
C VAL A 85 -6.91 2.54 -7.87
N MET A 86 -5.97 2.39 -6.96
CA MET A 86 -6.06 3.02 -5.64
C MET A 86 -5.82 4.52 -5.70
N ALA A 87 -4.95 5.03 -6.59
CA ALA A 87 -4.80 6.46 -6.81
C ALA A 87 -6.11 7.10 -7.28
N LEU A 88 -6.79 6.50 -8.24
CA LEU A 88 -8.10 6.99 -8.73
C LEU A 88 -9.17 6.94 -7.63
N LYS A 89 -9.19 5.86 -6.83
CA LYS A 89 -10.15 5.71 -5.72
C LYS A 89 -9.92 6.74 -4.60
N VAL A 90 -8.69 6.93 -4.18
CA VAL A 90 -8.32 7.80 -3.06
C VAL A 90 -8.38 9.28 -3.45
N ARG A 91 -7.97 9.60 -4.70
CA ARG A 91 -7.87 10.98 -5.18
C ARG A 91 -8.98 11.34 -6.17
N GLY A 92 -10.17 10.78 -5.96
CA GLY A 92 -11.36 11.15 -6.72
C GLY A 92 -11.73 12.64 -6.64
N ASP A 93 -11.17 13.37 -5.66
CA ASP A 93 -11.28 14.82 -5.49
C ASP A 93 -10.66 15.61 -6.66
N ILE A 94 -9.54 15.13 -7.21
CA ILE A 94 -8.83 15.76 -8.34
C ILE A 94 -8.75 14.89 -9.59
N MET A 95 -9.02 13.60 -9.47
CA MET A 95 -9.05 12.63 -10.56
C MET A 95 -10.44 12.01 -10.66
N PRO A 96 -11.43 12.69 -11.28
CA PRO A 96 -12.82 12.24 -11.32
C PRO A 96 -13.03 11.10 -12.33
N TYR A 97 -12.24 10.06 -12.22
CA TYR A 97 -12.28 8.86 -13.04
C TYR A 97 -12.57 7.64 -12.17
N ALA A 98 -13.30 6.68 -12.71
CA ALA A 98 -13.64 5.45 -12.02
C ALA A 98 -13.22 4.23 -12.83
N THR A 99 -12.99 3.12 -12.14
CA THR A 99 -12.79 1.81 -12.74
C THR A 99 -13.83 0.83 -12.18
N GLY A 100 -14.13 -0.25 -12.91
CA GLY A 100 -14.99 -1.33 -12.44
C GLY A 100 -14.24 -2.39 -11.62
N ILE A 101 -12.99 -2.14 -11.21
CA ILE A 101 -12.16 -3.12 -10.50
C ILE A 101 -12.59 -3.19 -9.02
N ASP A 102 -12.85 -4.41 -8.55
CA ASP A 102 -13.07 -4.69 -7.12
C ASP A 102 -11.74 -4.61 -6.36
N THR A 103 -11.53 -3.48 -5.71
CA THR A 103 -10.28 -3.21 -4.98
C THR A 103 -10.04 -4.18 -3.82
N THR A 104 -11.09 -4.76 -3.25
CA THR A 104 -10.97 -5.74 -2.15
C THR A 104 -10.29 -7.05 -2.57
N LYS A 105 -10.07 -7.26 -3.87
CA LYS A 105 -9.33 -8.42 -4.40
C LYS A 105 -7.84 -8.15 -4.61
N ILE A 106 -7.39 -6.90 -4.50
CA ILE A 106 -6.03 -6.49 -4.84
C ILE A 106 -4.97 -7.32 -4.09
N MET A 107 -5.06 -7.42 -2.77
CA MET A 107 -4.07 -8.17 -1.99
C MET A 107 -4.06 -9.66 -2.31
N ALA A 108 -5.22 -10.27 -2.51
CA ALA A 108 -5.32 -11.69 -2.85
C ALA A 108 -4.67 -11.98 -4.21
N ILE A 109 -4.95 -11.14 -5.21
CA ILE A 109 -4.41 -11.27 -6.56
C ILE A 109 -2.91 -10.99 -6.57
N SER A 110 -2.45 -9.94 -5.89
CA SER A 110 -1.03 -9.61 -5.76
C SER A 110 -0.23 -10.80 -5.21
N ARG A 111 -0.69 -11.40 -4.11
CA ARG A 111 -0.06 -12.59 -3.50
C ARG A 111 -0.05 -13.79 -4.43
N ARG A 112 -1.16 -14.02 -5.13
CA ARG A 112 -1.27 -15.13 -6.08
C ARG A 112 -0.29 -14.97 -7.24
N VAL A 113 -0.21 -13.77 -7.82
CA VAL A 113 0.74 -13.47 -8.91
C VAL A 113 2.18 -13.62 -8.43
N ALA A 114 2.54 -13.13 -7.25
CA ALA A 114 3.87 -13.31 -6.67
C ALA A 114 4.22 -14.80 -6.50
N THR A 115 3.27 -15.61 -6.00
CA THR A 115 3.46 -17.05 -5.82
C THR A 115 3.66 -17.78 -7.16
N VAL A 116 2.82 -17.49 -8.16
CA VAL A 116 2.85 -18.19 -9.44
C VAL A 116 4.07 -17.79 -10.29
N SER A 117 4.42 -16.50 -10.26
CA SER A 117 5.55 -15.99 -11.05
C SER A 117 6.93 -16.21 -10.39
N GLY A 118 6.95 -16.43 -9.07
CA GLY A 118 8.19 -16.46 -8.27
C GLY A 118 8.80 -15.09 -7.98
N PHE A 119 8.20 -14.01 -8.46
CA PHE A 119 8.65 -12.64 -8.18
C PHE A 119 8.03 -12.11 -6.88
N ASN A 120 8.85 -11.98 -5.86
CA ASN A 120 8.41 -11.44 -4.57
C ASN A 120 8.11 -9.93 -4.65
N VAL A 121 7.03 -9.52 -4.00
CA VAL A 121 6.71 -8.10 -3.81
C VAL A 121 7.69 -7.49 -2.81
N GLN A 122 8.23 -6.32 -3.13
CA GLN A 122 9.08 -5.56 -2.20
C GLN A 122 8.30 -5.20 -0.93
N PHE A 123 8.94 -5.26 0.23
CA PHE A 123 8.27 -4.96 1.52
C PHE A 123 7.64 -3.57 1.56
N ASN A 124 8.28 -2.58 0.95
CA ASN A 124 7.86 -1.18 0.89
C ASN A 124 7.12 -0.81 -0.41
N LYS A 125 6.68 -1.80 -1.21
CA LYS A 125 5.88 -1.49 -2.40
C LYS A 125 4.58 -0.81 -2.00
N ALA A 126 4.23 0.23 -2.74
CA ALA A 126 2.95 0.91 -2.54
C ALA A 126 1.78 -0.07 -2.65
N ILE A 127 0.76 0.12 -1.86
CA ILE A 127 -0.52 -0.61 -1.81
C ILE A 127 -0.39 -2.06 -1.32
N VAL A 128 0.52 -2.88 -1.88
CA VAL A 128 0.57 -4.34 -1.69
C VAL A 128 1.80 -4.83 -0.92
N GLY A 129 2.74 -3.96 -0.61
CA GLY A 129 3.92 -4.31 0.18
C GLY A 129 3.53 -4.68 1.61
N LYS A 130 4.32 -5.57 2.25
CA LYS A 130 4.08 -5.99 3.63
C LYS A 130 3.99 -4.80 4.61
N ASN A 131 4.73 -3.72 4.34
CA ASN A 131 4.79 -2.53 5.19
C ASN A 131 3.78 -1.44 4.79
N ALA A 132 2.95 -1.66 3.74
CA ALA A 132 2.05 -0.61 3.23
C ALA A 132 1.03 -0.12 4.28
N PHE A 133 0.68 -0.97 5.25
CA PHE A 133 -0.24 -0.67 6.36
C PHE A 133 0.42 -0.94 7.73
N ALA A 134 1.75 -0.85 7.82
CA ALA A 134 2.49 -1.11 9.04
C ALA A 134 3.02 0.19 9.64
N HIS A 135 2.72 0.44 10.91
CA HIS A 135 3.16 1.62 11.65
C HIS A 135 4.02 1.18 12.84
N GLU A 136 5.32 1.53 12.83
CA GLU A 136 6.27 1.20 13.91
C GLU A 136 6.57 2.42 14.81
N SER A 137 6.59 3.63 14.24
CA SER A 137 6.91 4.85 14.99
C SER A 137 5.85 5.13 16.08
N GLY A 138 6.30 5.38 17.31
CA GLY A 138 5.41 5.66 18.45
C GLY A 138 4.48 6.85 18.23
N ILE A 139 4.92 7.90 17.53
CA ILE A 139 4.09 9.06 17.17
C ILE A 139 3.00 8.65 16.17
N HIS A 140 3.36 7.84 15.16
CA HIS A 140 2.41 7.35 14.17
C HIS A 140 1.39 6.40 14.82
N GLN A 141 1.85 5.48 15.68
CA GLN A 141 0.97 4.56 16.41
C GLN A 141 0.00 5.29 17.34
N ASP A 142 0.45 6.31 18.08
CA ASP A 142 -0.42 7.14 18.92
C ASP A 142 -1.44 7.93 18.09
N GLY A 143 -1.02 8.47 16.94
CA GLY A 143 -1.92 9.14 15.99
C GLY A 143 -2.98 8.19 15.42
N MET A 144 -2.58 6.99 15.01
CA MET A 144 -3.49 5.95 14.51
C MET A 144 -4.54 5.53 15.53
N LEU A 145 -4.14 5.37 16.81
CA LEU A 145 -5.06 5.02 17.91
C LEU A 145 -6.09 6.13 18.19
N LYS A 146 -5.75 7.38 17.89
CA LYS A 146 -6.66 8.53 18.04
C LYS A 146 -7.54 8.75 16.83
N ASN A 147 -6.98 8.69 15.64
CA ASN A 147 -7.66 8.78 14.35
C ASN A 147 -6.81 8.15 13.25
N ALA A 148 -7.27 7.03 12.68
CA ALA A 148 -6.57 6.29 11.63
C ALA A 148 -6.27 7.17 10.40
N GLU A 149 -7.17 8.07 10.01
CA GLU A 149 -7.01 8.95 8.86
C GLU A 149 -5.83 9.93 8.99
N THR A 150 -5.24 10.08 10.19
CA THR A 150 -4.07 10.96 10.40
C THR A 150 -2.84 10.49 9.62
N PHE A 151 -2.68 9.17 9.44
CA PHE A 151 -1.52 8.56 8.78
C PHE A 151 -1.88 7.53 7.71
N GLU A 152 -3.17 7.28 7.47
CA GLU A 152 -3.65 6.37 6.43
C GLU A 152 -4.55 7.11 5.44
N ILE A 153 -4.13 7.16 4.18
CA ILE A 153 -4.92 7.71 3.07
C ILE A 153 -5.94 6.71 2.51
N MET A 154 -5.86 5.45 2.93
CA MET A 154 -6.74 4.34 2.56
C MET A 154 -6.77 3.32 3.71
N ARG A 155 -7.89 2.62 3.84
CA ARG A 155 -8.04 1.58 4.87
C ARG A 155 -7.54 0.24 4.35
N PRO A 156 -7.01 -0.65 5.21
CA PRO A 156 -6.64 -2.02 4.84
C PRO A 156 -7.77 -2.79 4.14
N THR A 157 -9.00 -2.60 4.61
CA THR A 157 -10.21 -3.21 4.04
C THR A 157 -10.46 -2.79 2.59
N ASP A 158 -10.00 -1.62 2.17
CA ASP A 158 -10.15 -1.14 0.79
C ASP A 158 -9.39 -1.99 -0.22
N VAL A 159 -8.36 -2.72 0.22
CA VAL A 159 -7.54 -3.62 -0.61
C VAL A 159 -7.71 -5.10 -0.24
N GLY A 160 -8.62 -5.41 0.68
CA GLY A 160 -8.95 -6.78 1.08
C GLY A 160 -8.12 -7.34 2.23
N LEU A 161 -7.53 -6.47 3.06
CA LEU A 161 -6.98 -6.84 4.37
C LEU A 161 -8.03 -6.63 5.45
N SER A 162 -7.97 -7.42 6.53
CA SER A 162 -8.95 -7.32 7.63
C SER A 162 -8.70 -6.11 8.52
N GLU A 163 -7.43 -5.79 8.81
CA GLU A 163 -7.04 -4.75 9.79
C GLU A 163 -5.68 -4.13 9.46
N THR A 164 -5.42 -2.95 10.06
CA THR A 164 -4.10 -2.31 10.07
C THR A 164 -3.17 -3.09 11.00
N SER A 165 -1.96 -3.39 10.55
CA SER A 165 -0.95 -4.07 11.36
C SER A 165 -0.13 -3.05 12.15
N LEU A 166 -0.29 -3.02 13.48
CA LEU A 166 0.66 -2.36 14.37
C LEU A 166 1.87 -3.26 14.53
N VAL A 167 2.94 -2.95 13.78
CA VAL A 167 4.22 -3.65 13.93
C VAL A 167 4.89 -3.17 15.21
N MET A 168 5.10 -4.11 16.14
CA MET A 168 5.78 -3.81 17.40
C MET A 168 7.29 -3.92 17.22
N GLY A 169 8.01 -2.88 17.60
CA GLY A 169 9.45 -2.82 17.44
C GLY A 169 10.10 -1.69 18.24
N LYS A 170 11.37 -1.39 17.92
CA LYS A 170 12.21 -0.42 18.64
C LYS A 170 11.58 0.96 18.81
N HIS A 171 10.80 1.43 17.82
CA HIS A 171 10.18 2.75 17.82
C HIS A 171 8.77 2.79 18.40
N SER A 172 8.21 1.63 18.76
CA SER A 172 6.88 1.54 19.37
C SER A 172 6.85 2.20 20.74
N GLY A 173 5.82 3.01 20.97
CA GLY A 173 5.57 3.71 22.22
C GLY A 173 4.75 2.91 23.21
N ARG A 174 4.61 3.44 24.46
CA ARG A 174 3.83 2.80 25.54
C ARG A 174 2.35 2.64 25.19
N ALA A 175 1.76 3.63 24.50
CA ALA A 175 0.37 3.58 24.07
C ALA A 175 0.11 2.43 23.08
N ALA A 176 1.01 2.20 22.13
CA ALA A 176 0.91 1.09 21.19
C ALA A 176 1.05 -0.27 21.88
N LEU A 177 1.99 -0.39 22.83
CA LEU A 177 2.12 -1.62 23.62
C LEU A 177 0.86 -1.90 24.44
N ARG A 178 0.24 -0.88 25.06
CA ARG A 178 -1.03 -1.03 25.80
C ARG A 178 -2.16 -1.51 24.88
N ALA A 179 -2.31 -0.88 23.71
CA ALA A 179 -3.33 -1.29 22.73
C ALA A 179 -3.12 -2.75 22.31
N LYS A 180 -1.89 -3.14 21.98
CA LYS A 180 -1.55 -4.50 21.59
C LYS A 180 -1.82 -5.53 22.71
N LEU A 181 -1.53 -5.18 23.96
CA LEU A 181 -1.85 -6.01 25.13
C LEU A 181 -3.35 -6.20 25.29
N SER A 182 -4.13 -5.13 25.11
CA SER A 182 -5.60 -5.20 25.15
C SER A 182 -6.14 -6.12 24.04
N ASP A 183 -5.59 -6.02 22.81
CA ASP A 183 -5.95 -6.91 21.69
C ASP A 183 -5.63 -8.39 21.99
N LEU A 184 -4.56 -8.63 22.73
CA LEU A 184 -4.13 -9.96 23.17
C LEU A 184 -4.87 -10.45 24.44
N GLY A 185 -5.80 -9.64 24.97
CA GLY A 185 -6.62 -9.98 26.14
C GLY A 185 -5.96 -9.71 27.50
N PHE A 186 -4.88 -8.93 27.54
CA PHE A 186 -4.20 -8.53 28.77
C PHE A 186 -4.61 -7.12 29.19
N ASP A 187 -5.05 -6.97 30.43
CA ASP A 187 -5.33 -5.67 31.06
C ASP A 187 -4.35 -5.46 32.22
N LEU A 188 -3.35 -4.60 32.02
CA LEU A 188 -2.28 -4.35 32.97
C LEU A 188 -2.44 -2.97 33.61
N ALA A 189 -2.19 -2.89 34.92
CA ALA A 189 -2.09 -1.63 35.63
C ALA A 189 -0.88 -0.80 35.14
N ASP A 190 -0.91 0.52 35.36
CA ASP A 190 0.12 1.45 34.84
C ASP A 190 1.55 1.12 35.27
N ASN A 191 1.74 0.62 36.51
CA ASN A 191 3.03 0.17 37.02
C ASN A 191 3.52 -1.10 36.31
N GLN A 192 2.65 -2.08 36.11
CA GLN A 192 2.95 -3.32 35.39
C GLN A 192 3.29 -3.04 33.92
N LEU A 193 2.51 -2.15 33.28
CA LEU A 193 2.82 -1.70 31.93
C LEU A 193 4.16 -0.98 31.83
N ALA A 194 4.54 -0.18 32.85
CA ALA A 194 5.81 0.51 32.86
C ALA A 194 6.99 -0.47 32.90
N ASP A 195 6.94 -1.49 33.77
CA ASP A 195 7.94 -2.53 33.87
C ASP A 195 8.00 -3.40 32.61
N LEU A 196 6.84 -3.78 32.08
CA LEU A 196 6.76 -4.53 30.82
C LEU A 196 7.35 -3.72 29.65
N PHE A 197 7.10 -2.41 29.62
CA PHE A 197 7.61 -1.54 28.57
C PHE A 197 9.14 -1.49 28.54
N VAL A 198 9.80 -1.49 29.70
CA VAL A 198 11.27 -1.55 29.76
C VAL A 198 11.78 -2.85 29.13
N ARG A 199 11.23 -3.99 29.55
CA ARG A 199 11.61 -5.31 29.01
C ARG A 199 11.28 -5.46 27.52
N PHE A 200 10.16 -4.88 27.10
CA PHE A 200 9.80 -4.79 25.67
C PHE A 200 10.85 -4.01 24.87
N LYS A 201 11.32 -2.87 25.37
CA LYS A 201 12.36 -2.09 24.70
C LYS A 201 13.69 -2.85 24.59
N GLU A 202 14.10 -3.55 25.64
CA GLU A 202 15.30 -4.40 25.61
C GLU A 202 15.18 -5.54 24.57
N LEU A 203 14.00 -6.15 24.45
CA LEU A 203 13.74 -7.15 23.42
C LEU A 203 13.78 -6.53 22.02
N ALA A 204 13.13 -5.40 21.82
CA ALA A 204 13.05 -4.71 20.53
C ALA A 204 14.40 -4.11 20.07
N ASP A 205 15.35 -3.89 20.99
CA ASP A 205 16.73 -3.51 20.64
C ASP A 205 17.54 -4.71 20.09
N ARG A 206 17.13 -5.94 20.45
CA ARG A 206 17.79 -7.19 20.01
C ARG A 206 17.09 -7.86 18.82
N LYS A 207 15.80 -7.58 18.64
CA LYS A 207 14.94 -8.22 17.65
C LYS A 207 14.27 -7.17 16.76
N LYS A 208 14.45 -7.27 15.44
CA LYS A 208 13.95 -6.28 14.48
C LYS A 208 12.42 -6.14 14.50
N GLU A 209 11.71 -7.25 14.63
CA GLU A 209 10.24 -7.29 14.74
C GLU A 209 9.87 -8.08 15.99
N VAL A 210 8.98 -7.54 16.81
CA VAL A 210 8.46 -8.21 18.01
C VAL A 210 7.06 -8.73 17.68
N PHE A 211 6.90 -10.04 17.73
CA PHE A 211 5.64 -10.73 17.42
C PHE A 211 4.76 -10.87 18.67
N ASP A 212 3.50 -11.22 18.43
CA ASP A 212 2.50 -11.40 19.50
C ASP A 212 2.95 -12.42 20.55
N ASP A 213 3.54 -13.54 20.11
CA ASP A 213 4.08 -14.57 20.99
C ASP A 213 5.22 -14.06 21.89
N ASP A 214 6.04 -13.13 21.38
CA ASP A 214 7.09 -12.50 22.18
C ASP A 214 6.49 -11.62 23.31
N ILE A 215 5.44 -10.88 22.99
CA ILE A 215 4.73 -10.00 23.95
C ILE A 215 4.06 -10.87 25.02
N VAL A 216 3.38 -11.94 24.63
CA VAL A 216 2.77 -12.91 25.56
C VAL A 216 3.84 -13.52 26.46
N ALA A 217 5.00 -13.91 25.92
CA ALA A 217 6.11 -14.44 26.70
C ALA A 217 6.64 -13.41 27.72
N LEU A 218 6.77 -12.13 27.32
CA LEU A 218 7.19 -11.05 28.23
C LEU A 218 6.20 -10.85 29.38
N VAL A 219 4.90 -10.91 29.12
CA VAL A 219 3.87 -10.79 30.16
C VAL A 219 4.01 -11.94 31.16
N ARG A 220 4.09 -13.18 30.68
CA ARG A 220 4.21 -14.39 31.52
C ARG A 220 5.50 -14.45 32.34
N GLN A 221 6.60 -13.85 31.87
CA GLN A 221 7.86 -13.78 32.60
C GLN A 221 7.86 -12.75 33.75
N GLY A 222 6.96 -11.75 33.68
CA GLY A 222 6.93 -10.64 34.62
C GLY A 222 6.08 -10.83 35.85
N ASP A 223 5.14 -11.74 35.80
CA ASP A 223 4.16 -11.97 36.84
C ASP A 223 3.97 -13.45 37.09
N GLY A 224 3.87 -13.83 38.39
CA GLY A 224 3.11 -14.96 38.79
C GLY A 224 1.60 -14.71 38.58
N VAL A 225 1.18 -14.30 37.39
CA VAL A 225 -0.22 -14.09 37.04
C VAL A 225 -0.79 -15.44 36.61
N GLU A 226 -1.66 -15.97 37.43
CA GLU A 226 -2.50 -17.11 37.11
C GLU A 226 -3.34 -16.82 35.86
N ASP A 227 -3.40 -17.80 34.96
CA ASP A 227 -4.17 -17.80 33.72
C ASP A 227 -5.65 -17.47 33.98
N HIS A 228 -6.08 -16.25 33.72
CA HIS A 228 -7.48 -15.94 33.47
C HIS A 228 -7.76 -15.96 31.97
N VAL A 229 -7.49 -17.09 31.31
CA VAL A 229 -8.04 -17.39 30.00
C VAL A 229 -9.52 -17.65 30.17
N ARG A 230 -10.38 -16.71 29.82
CA ARG A 230 -11.78 -16.98 29.53
C ARG A 230 -11.84 -17.70 28.19
N LEU A 231 -12.17 -18.98 28.21
CA LEU A 231 -12.61 -19.80 27.09
C LEU A 231 -13.93 -19.25 26.52
#